data_bba497aa8aae8592f9e2e3ef855cec5a
#
_entry.id   bba497aa8aae8592f9e2e3ef855cec5a
#
_cell.length_a   1.000
_cell.length_b   1.000
_cell.length_c   1.000
_cell.angle_alpha   90.00
_cell.angle_beta   90.00
_cell.angle_gamma   90.00
#
_symmetry.space_group_name_H-M   'P 1'
#
loop_
_entity.id
_entity.type
_entity.pdbx_description
1 polymer ?
#
loop_
_entity_poly.entity_id
_entity_poly.type
_entity_poly.pdbx_seq_one_letter_code
_entity_poly.pdbx_strand_id
1 'polypeptide(L)'
;DCLLSRGLGDVYKRQEQASPGYYTNFLTRYNVKTEVTATPRTGVARFTFPKGRSHILLNLGEGLTNETGAFLRQTGECEFEGMKLLGTFCYNPQAVFPIYFVMRVNKTPLKTGYWKKQRPMTGVEAEWDPDNGKYKLYTGYRKELAGDDIGAFLTFDTGESEQIEVQMGVSFVSIENARLNLDKEQSGKDFDKVLAESRKRWHDDLSRIIVEGGTDEQKIVFYTALYHALIHPNLLQDVNGQYPAMESDRILTAKGDRYTVFSLWDTYRNVHQLLTLVYPERQLQMVRSMLDMYREHGWLPKWELYGRETLTMEGDPSIPVIVDTWLKGLRGFDVELAYEAMRKGAVLPGAENLLRPDNDDYLSLGYVPLREQYDNSVSHALEYYIADNALSRMAEALAKDAEVKGQKEKARRYKEDARLFYNRSLGYKHYYSKEYGTFRPILPNGEFYAPFDPRKGENFEPNPGFHEGCAWNYTCLLYTSDAADDRISVD
;
A
#
# COMPACT_ATOMS: atom_id res chain seq x y z
N ASP A 1 7.23 10.49 -6.09
CA ASP A 1 7.88 10.84 -7.36
C ASP A 1 8.00 12.33 -7.63
N CYS A 2 7.07 13.16 -7.19
CA CYS A 2 7.05 14.57 -7.55
C CYS A 2 7.93 15.49 -6.68
N LEU A 3 8.23 15.15 -5.45
CA LEU A 3 8.96 16.06 -4.55
C LEU A 3 10.48 16.03 -4.76
N LEU A 4 11.05 14.91 -5.17
CA LEU A 4 12.46 14.80 -5.49
C LEU A 4 12.82 15.38 -6.88
N SER A 5 11.85 15.44 -7.81
CA SER A 5 12.10 15.96 -9.16
C SER A 5 11.94 17.47 -9.31
N ARG A 6 11.29 18.16 -8.39
CA ARG A 6 11.05 19.62 -8.50
C ARG A 6 12.24 20.50 -8.15
N GLY A 7 13.25 19.98 -7.47
CA GLY A 7 14.46 20.73 -7.13
C GLY A 7 15.70 20.39 -7.95
N LEU A 8 15.65 19.31 -8.72
CA LEU A 8 16.77 18.79 -9.49
C LEU A 8 16.38 18.84 -10.97
N GLY A 9 16.81 19.89 -11.67
CA GLY A 9 16.56 20.05 -13.10
C GLY A 9 17.07 18.88 -13.94
N ASP A 10 16.77 18.88 -15.24
CA ASP A 10 17.12 17.83 -16.23
C ASP A 10 18.59 17.36 -16.23
N VAL A 11 19.49 18.12 -15.62
CA VAL A 11 20.92 17.79 -15.48
C VAL A 11 21.14 16.53 -14.64
N TYR A 12 20.27 16.24 -13.66
CA TYR A 12 20.42 15.08 -12.76
C TYR A 12 19.83 13.79 -13.31
N LYS A 13 18.85 13.85 -14.20
CA LYS A 13 18.21 12.66 -14.80
C LYS A 13 19.16 11.78 -15.63
N ARG A 14 20.25 12.36 -16.16
CA ARG A 14 21.25 11.60 -16.92
C ARG A 14 22.22 10.79 -16.05
N GLN A 15 22.19 10.98 -14.74
CA GLN A 15 23.09 10.34 -13.78
C GLN A 15 22.41 9.19 -13.02
N GLU A 16 21.10 9.07 -13.14
CA GLU A 16 20.32 8.00 -12.54
C GLU A 16 20.12 6.84 -13.52
N GLN A 17 20.27 5.64 -13.01
CA GLN A 17 19.91 4.41 -13.73
C GLN A 17 19.12 3.50 -12.81
N ALA A 18 18.00 3.00 -13.30
CA ALA A 18 17.16 2.06 -12.59
C ALA A 18 16.87 0.84 -13.47
N SER A 19 16.85 -0.31 -12.84
CA SER A 19 16.36 -1.56 -13.43
C SER A 19 15.79 -2.44 -12.31
N PRO A 20 14.98 -3.46 -12.62
CA PRO A 20 14.47 -4.33 -11.57
C PRO A 20 15.58 -4.87 -10.67
N GLY A 21 15.46 -4.60 -9.36
CA GLY A 21 16.45 -5.00 -8.36
C GLY A 21 17.71 -4.13 -8.25
N TYR A 22 17.81 -3.03 -9.00
CA TYR A 22 19.00 -2.18 -8.97
C TYR A 22 18.67 -0.71 -9.22
N TYR A 23 19.25 0.16 -8.41
CA TYR A 23 19.25 1.61 -8.63
C TYR A 23 20.66 2.17 -8.42
N THR A 24 21.07 3.13 -9.23
CA THR A 24 22.34 3.87 -9.04
C THR A 24 22.18 5.34 -9.38
N ASN A 25 22.91 6.16 -8.64
CA ASN A 25 23.00 7.60 -8.86
C ASN A 25 24.43 8.08 -8.59
N PHE A 26 24.84 9.11 -9.31
CA PHE A 26 26.11 9.78 -9.07
C PHE A 26 25.87 11.17 -8.46
N LEU A 27 26.24 11.33 -7.19
CA LEU A 27 26.10 12.59 -6.46
C LEU A 27 27.25 13.54 -6.84
N THR A 28 27.05 14.33 -7.88
CA THR A 28 28.09 15.23 -8.46
C THR A 28 28.67 16.19 -7.46
N ARG A 29 27.85 16.75 -6.56
CA ARG A 29 28.32 17.68 -5.52
C ARG A 29 29.41 17.09 -4.62
N TYR A 30 29.32 15.77 -4.40
CA TYR A 30 30.20 15.05 -3.47
C TYR A 30 31.18 14.11 -4.17
N ASN A 31 31.05 13.96 -5.49
CA ASN A 31 31.77 12.98 -6.29
C ASN A 31 31.65 11.55 -5.74
N VAL A 32 30.40 11.16 -5.40
CA VAL A 32 30.09 9.86 -4.81
C VAL A 32 29.12 9.11 -5.72
N LYS A 33 29.47 7.88 -6.10
CA LYS A 33 28.54 6.95 -6.72
C LYS A 33 27.79 6.21 -5.64
N THR A 34 26.45 6.16 -5.75
CA THR A 34 25.58 5.37 -4.89
C THR A 34 24.92 4.26 -5.68
N GLU A 35 24.86 3.07 -5.12
CA GLU A 35 24.21 1.89 -5.70
C GLU A 35 23.36 1.25 -4.62
N VAL A 36 22.16 0.80 -4.98
CA VAL A 36 21.23 0.18 -4.04
C VAL A 36 20.61 -1.07 -4.64
N THR A 37 20.51 -2.11 -3.85
CA THR A 37 19.76 -3.34 -4.14
C THR A 37 19.06 -3.83 -2.87
N ALA A 38 18.16 -4.81 -2.99
CA ALA A 38 17.37 -5.29 -1.85
C ALA A 38 17.06 -6.78 -1.97
N THR A 39 16.80 -7.38 -0.81
CA THR A 39 16.09 -8.65 -0.64
C THR A 39 14.69 -8.37 -0.04
N PRO A 40 13.84 -9.36 0.23
CA PRO A 40 12.50 -9.11 0.76
C PRO A 40 12.43 -8.29 2.05
N ARG A 41 13.44 -8.39 2.93
CA ARG A 41 13.44 -7.77 4.26
C ARG A 41 14.70 -6.98 4.57
N THR A 42 15.60 -6.88 3.59
CA THR A 42 16.87 -6.15 3.78
C THR A 42 17.21 -5.28 2.57
N GLY A 43 17.91 -4.19 2.82
CA GLY A 43 18.49 -3.35 1.78
C GLY A 43 20.01 -3.34 1.87
N VAL A 44 20.67 -3.17 0.73
CA VAL A 44 22.12 -2.97 0.66
C VAL A 44 22.41 -1.76 -0.20
N ALA A 45 23.22 -0.85 0.35
CA ALA A 45 23.75 0.30 -0.38
C ALA A 45 25.28 0.19 -0.48
N ARG A 46 25.82 0.53 -1.65
CA ARG A 46 27.27 0.66 -1.86
C ARG A 46 27.58 2.09 -2.28
N PHE A 47 28.48 2.72 -1.54
CA PHE A 47 28.98 4.07 -1.81
C PHE A 47 30.43 4.00 -2.27
N THR A 48 30.71 4.53 -3.47
CA THR A 48 32.09 4.68 -3.96
C THR A 48 32.53 6.12 -3.73
N PHE A 49 33.50 6.29 -2.85
CA PHE A 49 33.97 7.61 -2.41
C PHE A 49 35.29 8.03 -3.10
N PRO A 50 35.51 9.33 -3.30
CA PRO A 50 36.84 9.84 -3.62
C PRO A 50 37.78 9.69 -2.42
N LYS A 51 39.07 9.90 -2.67
CA LYS A 51 40.07 9.98 -1.59
C LYS A 51 39.79 11.15 -0.66
N GLY A 52 39.73 10.90 0.64
CA GLY A 52 39.58 11.93 1.66
C GLY A 52 38.69 11.54 2.81
N ARG A 53 38.12 12.54 3.47
CA ARG A 53 37.19 12.32 4.58
C ARG A 53 35.76 12.23 4.06
N SER A 54 35.19 11.07 4.24
CA SER A 54 33.83 10.72 3.74
C SER A 54 32.86 10.48 4.89
N HIS A 55 31.57 10.71 4.65
CA HIS A 55 30.54 10.57 5.67
C HIS A 55 29.34 9.77 5.13
N ILE A 56 28.79 8.92 5.98
CA ILE A 56 27.49 8.28 5.79
C ILE A 56 26.56 8.78 6.90
N LEU A 57 25.36 9.20 6.53
CA LEU A 57 24.35 9.73 7.43
C LEU A 57 23.16 8.74 7.50
N LEU A 58 22.73 8.43 8.73
CA LEU A 58 21.49 7.71 8.99
C LEU A 58 20.48 8.73 9.56
N ASN A 59 19.53 9.15 8.75
CA ASN A 59 18.53 10.14 9.12
C ASN A 59 17.19 9.46 9.49
N LEU A 60 16.73 9.65 10.71
CA LEU A 60 15.43 9.19 11.20
C LEU A 60 14.42 10.34 11.38
N GLY A 61 14.82 11.58 11.08
CA GLY A 61 13.99 12.76 11.22
C GLY A 61 13.02 12.97 10.06
N GLU A 62 13.27 12.37 8.91
CA GLU A 62 12.46 12.55 7.71
C GLU A 62 11.73 11.27 7.31
N GLY A 63 10.54 11.45 6.76
CA GLY A 63 9.69 10.40 6.25
C GLY A 63 8.56 10.98 5.40
N LEU A 64 7.82 10.13 4.72
CA LEU A 64 6.65 10.54 3.91
C LEU A 64 5.40 10.76 4.77
N THR A 65 5.43 10.36 6.05
CA THR A 65 4.33 10.49 6.99
C THR A 65 4.63 11.53 8.04
N ASN A 66 3.60 12.04 8.70
CA ASN A 66 3.71 13.11 9.69
C ASN A 66 4.10 12.60 11.09
N GLU A 67 4.27 11.29 11.27
CA GLU A 67 4.60 10.73 12.56
C GLU A 67 6.01 11.08 13.00
N THR A 68 6.13 11.38 14.28
CA THR A 68 7.38 11.66 14.95
C THR A 68 7.66 10.62 16.03
N GLY A 69 8.91 10.43 16.33
CA GLY A 69 9.37 9.47 17.31
C GLY A 69 10.33 8.47 16.71
N ALA A 70 11.57 8.50 17.19
CA ALA A 70 12.60 7.55 16.78
C ALA A 70 13.53 7.24 17.95
N PHE A 71 14.16 6.07 17.88
CA PHE A 71 15.21 5.62 18.77
C PHE A 71 16.36 5.07 17.95
N LEU A 72 17.58 5.35 18.38
CA LEU A 72 18.80 4.95 17.71
C LEU A 72 19.91 4.68 18.72
N ARG A 73 20.59 3.55 18.59
CA ARG A 73 21.79 3.26 19.39
C ARG A 73 22.86 2.55 18.57
N GLN A 74 24.11 2.73 18.97
CA GLN A 74 25.26 2.02 18.46
C GLN A 74 25.55 0.80 19.34
N THR A 75 25.52 -0.40 18.75
CA THR A 75 25.74 -1.67 19.45
C THR A 75 27.13 -2.26 19.23
N GLY A 76 27.82 -1.83 18.17
CA GLY A 76 29.19 -2.21 17.84
C GLY A 76 29.91 -1.10 17.08
N GLU A 77 31.19 -1.28 16.78
CA GLU A 77 31.95 -0.29 16.01
C GLU A 77 31.31 -0.03 14.63
N CYS A 78 30.77 -1.07 14.00
CA CYS A 78 30.18 -1.04 12.67
C CYS A 78 28.66 -1.26 12.67
N GLU A 79 28.00 -1.26 13.84
CA GLU A 79 26.59 -1.63 13.91
C GLU A 79 25.76 -0.61 14.69
N PHE A 80 24.60 -0.28 14.11
CA PHE A 80 23.55 0.56 14.68
C PHE A 80 22.23 -0.17 14.62
N GLU A 81 21.36 0.09 15.58
CA GLU A 81 19.99 -0.41 15.60
C GLU A 81 19.04 0.67 16.11
N GLY A 82 17.77 0.52 15.83
CA GLY A 82 16.78 1.47 16.27
C GLY A 82 15.39 1.19 15.75
N MET A 83 14.54 2.20 15.90
CA MET A 83 13.18 2.20 15.40
C MET A 83 12.74 3.61 15.02
N LYS A 84 11.75 3.71 14.14
CA LYS A 84 11.01 4.92 13.82
C LYS A 84 9.52 4.61 13.80
N LEU A 85 8.71 5.52 14.37
CA LEU A 85 7.27 5.50 14.17
C LEU A 85 6.94 6.06 12.79
N LEU A 86 6.06 5.36 12.09
CA LEU A 86 5.47 5.74 10.81
C LEU A 86 3.95 5.67 10.94
N GLY A 87 3.23 6.39 10.08
CA GLY A 87 1.77 6.33 10.12
C GLY A 87 1.13 7.65 9.73
N THR A 88 -0.09 7.89 10.25
CA THR A 88 -0.95 9.03 9.88
C THR A 88 -1.14 9.18 8.37
N PHE A 89 -1.12 8.07 7.66
CA PHE A 89 -1.39 8.06 6.23
C PHE A 89 -2.80 8.58 5.97
N CYS A 90 -2.94 9.49 5.01
CA CYS A 90 -4.21 10.18 4.70
C CYS A 90 -4.92 10.76 5.93
N TYR A 91 -4.13 11.28 6.87
CA TYR A 91 -4.62 11.94 8.10
C TYR A 91 -5.37 11.01 9.08
N ASN A 92 -5.27 9.69 8.93
CA ASN A 92 -5.78 8.77 9.94
C ASN A 92 -4.80 8.67 11.13
N PRO A 93 -5.08 9.30 12.29
CA PRO A 93 -4.16 9.31 13.42
C PRO A 93 -4.01 7.95 14.11
N GLN A 94 -4.86 6.98 13.79
CA GLN A 94 -4.83 5.64 14.40
C GLN A 94 -3.91 4.68 13.63
N ALA A 95 -3.62 4.96 12.38
CA ALA A 95 -2.77 4.12 11.54
C ALA A 95 -1.28 4.38 11.80
N VAL A 96 -0.82 4.16 13.05
CA VAL A 96 0.58 4.31 13.47
C VAL A 96 1.20 2.95 13.74
N PHE A 97 2.40 2.74 13.23
CA PHE A 97 3.15 1.50 13.37
C PHE A 97 4.66 1.77 13.48
N PRO A 98 5.43 0.96 14.25
CA PRO A 98 6.87 1.05 14.30
C PRO A 98 7.51 0.30 13.13
N ILE A 99 8.63 0.83 12.63
CA ILE A 99 9.60 0.07 11.84
C ILE A 99 10.90 -0.02 12.65
N TYR A 100 11.38 -1.22 12.86
CA TYR A 100 12.64 -1.54 13.53
C TYR A 100 13.72 -1.82 12.50
N PHE A 101 14.95 -1.48 12.79
CA PHE A 101 16.06 -1.74 11.88
C PHE A 101 17.34 -2.13 12.62
N VAL A 102 18.21 -2.84 11.90
CA VAL A 102 19.63 -3.06 12.24
C VAL A 102 20.45 -2.72 11.00
N MET A 103 21.44 -1.85 11.16
CA MET A 103 22.35 -1.40 10.11
C MET A 103 23.77 -1.84 10.40
N ARG A 104 24.47 -2.38 9.41
CA ARG A 104 25.90 -2.72 9.45
C ARG A 104 26.66 -2.06 8.33
N VAL A 105 27.88 -1.66 8.62
CA VAL A 105 28.84 -1.17 7.61
C VAL A 105 30.04 -2.11 7.54
N ASN A 106 30.60 -2.30 6.36
CA ASN A 106 31.73 -3.22 6.13
C ASN A 106 33.12 -2.64 6.45
N LYS A 107 33.18 -1.36 6.88
CA LYS A 107 34.42 -0.69 7.28
C LYS A 107 34.23 0.00 8.62
N THR A 108 35.21 -0.14 9.53
CA THR A 108 35.22 0.56 10.81
C THR A 108 35.32 2.07 10.61
N PRO A 109 34.34 2.86 11.10
CA PRO A 109 34.42 4.31 11.03
C PRO A 109 35.56 4.88 11.87
N LEU A 110 36.19 5.93 11.37
CA LEU A 110 37.15 6.72 12.14
C LEU A 110 36.46 7.42 13.33
N LYS A 111 35.23 7.83 13.13
CA LYS A 111 34.41 8.54 14.13
C LYS A 111 32.92 8.30 13.89
N THR A 112 32.18 8.16 14.97
CA THR A 112 30.71 8.11 14.96
C THR A 112 30.13 9.17 15.89
N GLY A 113 28.86 9.50 15.71
CA GLY A 113 28.13 10.38 16.59
C GLY A 113 26.68 10.50 16.18
N TYR A 114 25.95 11.31 16.91
CA TYR A 114 24.53 11.53 16.69
C TYR A 114 24.25 13.00 16.47
N TRP A 115 23.12 13.31 15.82
CA TRP A 115 22.55 14.66 15.81
C TRP A 115 21.11 14.63 16.27
N LYS A 116 20.65 15.80 16.77
CA LYS A 116 19.26 16.08 17.06
C LYS A 116 18.94 17.48 16.60
N LYS A 117 17.85 17.67 15.86
CA LYS A 117 17.33 18.99 15.51
C LYS A 117 16.81 19.63 16.80
N GLN A 118 17.25 20.86 17.08
CA GLN A 118 16.78 21.60 18.26
C GLN A 118 15.46 22.30 17.90
N ARG A 119 14.42 22.04 18.67
CA ARG A 119 13.18 22.82 18.59
C ARG A 119 13.38 24.15 19.34
N PRO A 120 12.71 25.26 18.94
CA PRO A 120 12.69 26.48 19.72
C PRO A 120 12.15 26.21 21.12
N MET A 121 12.65 26.95 22.10
CA MET A 121 12.05 26.89 23.45
C MET A 121 10.63 27.47 23.41
N THR A 122 9.71 26.82 24.08
CA THR A 122 8.32 27.28 24.22
C THR A 122 8.32 28.70 24.80
N GLY A 123 7.62 29.64 24.16
CA GLY A 123 7.51 31.04 24.62
C GLY A 123 8.55 32.00 24.02
N VAL A 124 9.51 31.52 23.22
CA VAL A 124 10.37 32.36 22.39
C VAL A 124 9.81 32.29 21.00
N GLU A 125 9.15 33.33 20.54
CA GLU A 125 8.83 33.55 19.11
C GLU A 125 10.13 33.88 18.34
N ALA A 126 11.12 33.02 18.43
CA ALA A 126 12.21 33.04 17.50
C ALA A 126 11.64 32.56 16.17
N GLU A 127 11.95 33.23 15.11
CA GLU A 127 11.72 32.81 13.74
C GLU A 127 12.24 31.37 13.57
N TRP A 128 11.37 30.41 13.89
CA TRP A 128 11.67 29.01 13.69
C TRP A 128 11.47 28.71 12.21
N ASP A 129 12.58 28.61 11.53
CA ASP A 129 12.60 28.06 10.18
C ASP A 129 12.83 26.54 10.29
N PRO A 130 11.83 25.70 9.97
CA PRO A 130 11.98 24.25 10.00
C PRO A 130 13.08 23.78 9.05
N ASP A 131 13.38 24.50 7.97
CA ASP A 131 14.41 24.15 6.99
C ASP A 131 15.81 24.56 7.44
N ASN A 132 15.93 25.54 8.33
CA ASN A 132 17.19 26.06 8.87
C ASN A 132 17.40 25.75 10.37
N GLY A 133 16.65 24.83 10.93
CA GLY A 133 16.75 24.45 12.34
C GLY A 133 18.17 24.04 12.74
N LYS A 134 18.64 24.52 13.88
CA LYS A 134 19.96 24.20 14.41
C LYS A 134 20.03 22.76 14.87
N TYR A 135 21.08 22.05 14.46
CA TYR A 135 21.37 20.70 14.89
C TYR A 135 22.39 20.71 16.02
N LYS A 136 22.11 19.92 17.08
CA LYS A 136 23.08 19.65 18.13
C LYS A 136 23.74 18.28 17.86
N LEU A 137 25.08 18.30 17.86
CA LEU A 137 25.87 17.09 17.68
C LEU A 137 26.27 16.50 19.03
N TYR A 138 26.20 15.18 19.12
CA TYR A 138 26.63 14.40 20.27
C TYR A 138 27.70 13.42 19.85
N THR A 139 28.88 13.53 20.43
CA THR A 139 30.04 12.68 20.12
C THR A 139 30.68 12.14 21.38
N GLY A 140 31.22 10.94 21.29
CA GLY A 140 32.12 10.36 22.28
C GLY A 140 31.46 9.52 23.38
N TYR A 141 30.55 10.05 24.16
CA TYR A 141 30.02 9.36 25.34
C TYR A 141 28.58 8.82 25.18
N ARG A 142 27.80 9.35 24.26
CA ARG A 142 26.45 8.86 24.01
C ARG A 142 26.48 7.69 23.04
N LYS A 143 25.85 6.58 23.45
CA LYS A 143 25.67 5.40 22.62
C LYS A 143 24.24 5.24 22.12
N GLU A 144 23.32 6.07 22.60
CA GLU A 144 21.91 6.04 22.21
C GLU A 144 21.29 7.44 22.23
N LEU A 145 20.25 7.61 21.44
CA LEU A 145 19.47 8.85 21.33
C LEU A 145 18.02 8.52 21.00
N ALA A 146 17.10 9.24 21.61
CA ALA A 146 15.67 9.20 21.28
C ALA A 146 15.16 10.61 20.99
N GLY A 147 14.19 10.71 20.10
CA GLY A 147 13.58 11.99 19.71
C GLY A 147 12.95 11.93 18.33
N ASP A 148 12.51 13.07 17.84
CA ASP A 148 11.83 13.19 16.54
C ASP A 148 12.85 13.29 15.40
N ASP A 149 13.49 14.44 15.28
CA ASP A 149 14.49 14.73 14.24
C ASP A 149 15.88 14.33 14.72
N ILE A 150 16.18 13.03 14.68
CA ILE A 150 17.44 12.46 15.12
C ILE A 150 18.11 11.66 14.00
N GLY A 151 19.42 11.49 14.14
CA GLY A 151 20.17 10.62 13.27
C GLY A 151 21.58 10.33 13.78
N ALA A 152 22.30 9.50 13.03
CA ALA A 152 23.70 9.19 13.26
C ALA A 152 24.56 9.53 12.05
N PHE A 153 25.84 9.81 12.31
CA PHE A 153 26.84 9.96 11.29
C PHE A 153 28.01 9.03 11.53
N LEU A 154 28.54 8.52 10.45
CA LEU A 154 29.75 7.72 10.39
C LEU A 154 30.77 8.43 9.51
N THR A 155 31.95 8.67 10.02
CA THR A 155 33.06 9.32 9.31
C THR A 155 34.12 8.29 8.98
N PHE A 156 34.59 8.29 7.76
CA PHE A 156 35.62 7.39 7.26
C PHE A 156 36.80 8.18 6.67
N ASP A 157 37.97 7.58 6.68
CA ASP A 157 39.08 8.00 5.86
C ASP A 157 39.16 7.06 4.65
N THR A 158 38.90 7.58 3.46
CA THR A 158 38.73 6.79 2.23
C THR A 158 39.90 6.98 1.27
N GLY A 159 40.35 5.90 0.65
CA GLY A 159 41.21 5.91 -0.50
C GLY A 159 40.50 6.34 -1.79
N GLU A 160 41.23 6.38 -2.90
CA GLU A 160 40.62 6.68 -4.20
C GLU A 160 39.69 5.55 -4.64
N SER A 161 38.45 5.93 -5.00
CA SER A 161 37.42 4.99 -5.44
C SER A 161 37.10 3.87 -4.41
N GLU A 162 37.29 4.14 -3.13
CA GLU A 162 37.03 3.17 -2.08
C GLU A 162 35.53 2.96 -1.90
N GLN A 163 35.14 1.69 -1.79
CA GLN A 163 33.75 1.28 -1.65
C GLN A 163 33.43 0.96 -0.19
N ILE A 164 32.35 1.55 0.31
CA ILE A 164 31.78 1.22 1.63
C ILE A 164 30.36 0.70 1.40
N GLU A 165 30.09 -0.48 1.97
CA GLU A 165 28.78 -1.11 1.91
C GLU A 165 28.04 -0.93 3.22
N VAL A 166 26.73 -0.66 3.11
CA VAL A 166 25.80 -0.58 4.23
C VAL A 166 24.71 -1.60 3.99
N GLN A 167 24.55 -2.50 4.95
CA GLN A 167 23.46 -3.49 4.97
C GLN A 167 22.46 -3.09 6.06
N MET A 168 21.16 -3.16 5.74
CA MET A 168 20.09 -2.82 6.67
C MET A 168 19.00 -3.88 6.63
N GLY A 169 18.75 -4.51 7.77
CA GLY A 169 17.58 -5.36 7.98
C GLY A 169 16.46 -4.57 8.64
N VAL A 170 15.22 -4.83 8.23
CA VAL A 170 14.02 -4.19 8.79
C VAL A 170 13.02 -5.22 9.30
N SER A 171 12.20 -4.81 10.28
CA SER A 171 11.10 -5.62 10.82
C SER A 171 9.99 -4.69 11.32
N PHE A 172 8.75 -5.15 11.26
CA PHE A 172 7.60 -4.50 11.91
C PHE A 172 7.29 -5.12 13.30
N VAL A 173 8.13 -6.05 13.77
CA VAL A 173 7.95 -6.78 15.03
C VAL A 173 8.92 -6.31 16.11
N SER A 174 10.22 -6.36 15.85
CA SER A 174 11.25 -5.97 16.84
C SER A 174 12.63 -5.76 16.20
N ILE A 175 13.55 -5.17 16.98
CA ILE A 175 14.96 -5.03 16.62
C ILE A 175 15.61 -6.41 16.45
N GLU A 176 15.27 -7.38 17.33
CA GLU A 176 15.78 -8.75 17.25
C GLU A 176 15.38 -9.43 15.95
N ASN A 177 14.15 -9.20 15.49
CA ASN A 177 13.67 -9.73 14.22
C ASN A 177 14.32 -9.00 13.02
N ALA A 178 14.53 -7.68 13.10
CA ALA A 178 15.30 -6.96 12.08
C ALA A 178 16.73 -7.52 11.95
N ARG A 179 17.37 -7.85 13.06
CA ARG A 179 18.68 -8.52 13.12
C ARG A 179 18.61 -9.91 12.50
N LEU A 180 17.61 -10.69 12.87
CA LEU A 180 17.39 -12.03 12.32
C LEU A 180 17.19 -12.00 10.80
N ASN A 181 16.42 -11.04 10.29
CA ASN A 181 16.22 -10.83 8.85
C ASN A 181 17.56 -10.51 8.17
N LEU A 182 18.35 -9.59 8.76
CA LEU A 182 19.65 -9.21 8.24
C LEU A 182 20.60 -10.41 8.20
N ASP A 183 20.70 -11.16 9.30
CA ASP A 183 21.58 -12.33 9.41
C ASP A 183 21.19 -13.45 8.43
N LYS A 184 19.91 -13.67 8.20
CA LYS A 184 19.43 -14.72 7.30
C LYS A 184 19.58 -14.36 5.82
N GLU A 185 19.31 -13.12 5.46
CA GLU A 185 19.28 -12.71 4.06
C GLU A 185 20.62 -12.18 3.54
N GLN A 186 21.53 -11.69 4.44
CA GLN A 186 22.78 -11.03 4.06
C GLN A 186 24.06 -11.75 4.47
N SER A 187 23.99 -12.77 5.37
CA SER A 187 25.21 -13.41 5.87
C SER A 187 26.09 -13.97 4.75
N GLY A 188 27.35 -13.56 4.73
CA GLY A 188 28.36 -14.00 3.77
C GLY A 188 28.12 -13.50 2.34
N LYS A 189 27.36 -12.40 2.19
CA LYS A 189 27.08 -11.75 0.88
C LYS A 189 27.65 -10.33 0.89
N ASP A 190 28.26 -9.96 -0.23
CA ASP A 190 28.57 -8.60 -0.63
C ASP A 190 27.44 -8.02 -1.49
N PHE A 191 27.57 -6.77 -1.86
CA PHE A 191 26.61 -6.07 -2.71
C PHE A 191 26.34 -6.81 -4.03
N ASP A 192 27.40 -7.29 -4.71
CA ASP A 192 27.27 -7.88 -6.06
C ASP A 192 26.53 -9.22 -6.01
N LYS A 193 26.72 -10.01 -4.96
CA LYS A 193 25.96 -11.25 -4.76
C LYS A 193 24.48 -10.99 -4.48
N VAL A 194 24.17 -10.01 -3.62
CA VAL A 194 22.78 -9.61 -3.34
C VAL A 194 22.13 -9.07 -4.61
N LEU A 195 22.83 -8.25 -5.38
CA LEU A 195 22.34 -7.74 -6.66
C LEU A 195 22.03 -8.86 -7.66
N ALA A 196 22.91 -9.84 -7.77
CA ALA A 196 22.70 -10.98 -8.66
C ALA A 196 21.45 -11.79 -8.27
N GLU A 197 21.25 -12.04 -6.95
CA GLU A 197 20.07 -12.72 -6.44
C GLU A 197 18.79 -11.90 -6.66
N SER A 198 18.83 -10.60 -6.44
CA SER A 198 17.70 -9.70 -6.65
C SER A 198 17.29 -9.65 -8.13
N ARG A 199 18.25 -9.49 -9.03
CA ARG A 199 18.02 -9.51 -10.49
C ARG A 199 17.43 -10.84 -10.95
N LYS A 200 17.93 -11.96 -10.40
CA LYS A 200 17.40 -13.28 -10.74
C LYS A 200 15.93 -13.40 -10.32
N ARG A 201 15.56 -12.99 -9.13
CA ARG A 201 14.17 -13.03 -8.65
C ARG A 201 13.24 -12.19 -9.53
N TRP A 202 13.64 -10.98 -9.86
CA TRP A 202 12.87 -10.12 -10.77
C TRP A 202 12.77 -10.72 -12.18
N HIS A 203 13.86 -11.31 -12.67
CA HIS A 203 13.84 -12.00 -13.95
C HIS A 203 12.86 -13.18 -13.95
N ASP A 204 12.90 -14.02 -12.91
CA ASP A 204 12.01 -15.18 -12.76
C ASP A 204 10.52 -14.75 -12.72
N ASP A 205 10.20 -13.65 -12.02
CA ASP A 205 8.83 -13.13 -11.97
C ASP A 205 8.41 -12.48 -13.30
N LEU A 206 9.22 -11.60 -13.88
CA LEU A 206 8.87 -10.90 -15.11
C LEU A 206 8.83 -11.83 -16.34
N SER A 207 9.59 -12.90 -16.35
CA SER A 207 9.62 -13.89 -17.43
C SER A 207 8.40 -14.81 -17.46
N ARG A 208 7.45 -14.68 -16.52
CA ARG A 208 6.17 -15.41 -16.59
C ARG A 208 5.30 -14.95 -17.77
N ILE A 209 5.54 -13.74 -18.28
CA ILE A 209 4.95 -13.25 -19.54
C ILE A 209 6.09 -12.94 -20.50
N ILE A 210 6.11 -13.63 -21.62
CA ILE A 210 7.10 -13.40 -22.69
C ILE A 210 6.39 -12.67 -23.82
N VAL A 211 6.93 -11.49 -24.18
CA VAL A 211 6.39 -10.65 -25.26
C VAL A 211 7.32 -10.71 -26.47
N GLU A 212 6.78 -11.10 -27.60
CA GLU A 212 7.47 -11.14 -28.90
C GLU A 212 6.91 -10.07 -29.86
N GLY A 213 7.73 -9.65 -30.81
CA GLY A 213 7.37 -8.58 -31.75
C GLY A 213 7.43 -7.18 -31.12
N GLY A 214 6.89 -6.19 -31.83
CA GLY A 214 6.93 -4.79 -31.40
C GLY A 214 8.33 -4.15 -31.42
N THR A 215 8.42 -2.89 -30.98
CA THR A 215 9.69 -2.17 -30.82
C THR A 215 10.28 -2.40 -29.42
N ASP A 216 11.57 -2.10 -29.25
CA ASP A 216 12.21 -2.21 -27.94
C ASP A 216 11.57 -1.26 -26.92
N GLU A 217 11.14 -0.05 -27.34
CA GLU A 217 10.40 0.88 -26.47
C GLU A 217 9.08 0.30 -25.98
N GLN A 218 8.34 -0.39 -26.85
CA GLN A 218 7.08 -1.05 -26.48
C GLN A 218 7.33 -2.16 -25.47
N LYS A 219 8.40 -2.94 -25.62
CA LYS A 219 8.79 -3.98 -24.65
C LYS A 219 9.21 -3.37 -23.31
N ILE A 220 9.97 -2.25 -23.33
CA ILE A 220 10.35 -1.53 -22.11
C ILE A 220 9.10 -1.04 -21.38
N VAL A 221 8.14 -0.42 -22.07
CA VAL A 221 6.87 0.03 -21.47
C VAL A 221 6.12 -1.13 -20.85
N PHE A 222 5.98 -2.27 -21.57
CA PHE A 222 5.29 -3.45 -21.08
C PHE A 222 5.93 -4.00 -19.79
N TYR A 223 7.25 -4.27 -19.81
CA TYR A 223 7.91 -4.84 -18.64
C TYR A 223 8.03 -3.86 -17.49
N THR A 224 8.10 -2.55 -17.74
CA THR A 224 8.02 -1.53 -16.70
C THR A 224 6.64 -1.54 -16.03
N ALA A 225 5.56 -1.64 -16.81
CA ALA A 225 4.21 -1.74 -16.26
C ALA A 225 4.02 -3.05 -15.46
N LEU A 226 4.53 -4.18 -15.96
CA LEU A 226 4.49 -5.45 -15.23
C LEU A 226 5.31 -5.38 -13.92
N TYR A 227 6.48 -4.75 -13.95
CA TYR A 227 7.29 -4.50 -12.76
C TYR A 227 6.50 -3.68 -11.73
N HIS A 228 5.87 -2.58 -12.14
CA HIS A 228 5.04 -1.76 -11.24
C HIS A 228 3.86 -2.55 -10.65
N ALA A 229 3.20 -3.39 -11.43
CA ALA A 229 2.10 -4.24 -10.95
C ALA A 229 2.53 -5.27 -9.87
N LEU A 230 3.84 -5.56 -9.76
CA LEU A 230 4.39 -6.51 -8.80
C LEU A 230 5.05 -5.87 -7.56
N ILE A 231 5.11 -4.54 -7.47
CA ILE A 231 5.72 -3.83 -6.34
C ILE A 231 4.88 -3.96 -5.07
N HIS A 232 3.55 -3.88 -5.21
CA HIS A 232 2.59 -3.99 -4.12
C HIS A 232 1.53 -5.06 -4.44
N PRO A 233 0.92 -5.69 -3.43
CA PRO A 233 1.21 -5.72 -1.98
C PRO A 233 2.57 -6.31 -1.62
N ASN A 234 3.06 -5.97 -0.41
CA ASN A 234 4.36 -6.39 0.13
C ASN A 234 4.24 -7.57 1.09
N LEU A 235 5.36 -8.25 1.37
CA LEU A 235 5.46 -9.21 2.47
C LEU A 235 5.61 -8.47 3.81
N LEU A 236 4.81 -8.87 4.80
CA LEU A 236 4.83 -8.28 6.15
C LEU A 236 5.67 -9.11 7.13
N GLN A 237 5.61 -10.45 7.03
CA GLN A 237 6.26 -11.31 8.00
C GLN A 237 7.78 -11.31 7.89
N ASP A 238 8.43 -11.48 9.03
CA ASP A 238 9.86 -11.72 9.16
C ASP A 238 10.25 -13.13 8.70
N VAL A 239 11.55 -13.43 8.60
CA VAL A 239 12.06 -14.75 8.17
C VAL A 239 11.66 -15.90 9.07
N ASN A 240 11.29 -15.62 10.32
CA ASN A 240 10.72 -16.59 11.27
C ASN A 240 9.20 -16.73 11.18
N GLY A 241 8.57 -16.02 10.25
CA GLY A 241 7.13 -16.00 10.05
C GLY A 241 6.36 -15.02 10.95
N GLN A 242 6.99 -14.34 11.90
CA GLN A 242 6.33 -13.40 12.80
C GLN A 242 5.90 -12.12 12.09
N TYR A 243 4.73 -11.60 12.48
CA TYR A 243 4.18 -10.34 11.98
C TYR A 243 3.24 -9.70 13.03
N PRO A 244 3.03 -8.37 13.00
CA PRO A 244 2.03 -7.71 13.85
C PRO A 244 0.61 -8.03 13.35
N ALA A 245 -0.27 -8.43 14.27
CA ALA A 245 -1.67 -8.70 13.96
C ALA A 245 -2.41 -7.40 13.61
N MET A 246 -3.48 -7.55 12.82
CA MET A 246 -4.33 -6.43 12.41
C MET A 246 -4.94 -5.72 13.61
N GLU A 247 -4.83 -4.38 13.67
CA GLU A 247 -5.34 -3.50 14.73
C GLU A 247 -5.01 -3.97 16.16
N SER A 248 -3.81 -4.53 16.36
CA SER A 248 -3.43 -5.12 17.63
C SER A 248 -1.91 -5.09 17.83
N ASP A 249 -1.49 -5.10 19.08
CA ASP A 249 -0.07 -5.24 19.46
C ASP A 249 0.38 -6.72 19.58
N ARG A 250 -0.50 -7.65 19.24
CA ARG A 250 -0.17 -9.08 19.27
C ARG A 250 0.74 -9.43 18.11
N ILE A 251 1.74 -10.27 18.37
CA ILE A 251 2.59 -10.84 17.34
C ILE A 251 2.10 -12.26 17.05
N LEU A 252 1.83 -12.50 15.77
CA LEU A 252 1.39 -13.80 15.26
C LEU A 252 2.45 -14.42 14.36
N THR A 253 2.24 -15.69 13.99
CA THR A 253 3.13 -16.40 13.05
C THR A 253 2.32 -16.85 11.85
N ALA A 254 2.75 -16.43 10.67
CA ALA A 254 2.10 -16.76 9.40
C ALA A 254 2.30 -18.24 9.03
N LYS A 255 1.28 -18.85 8.45
CA LYS A 255 1.32 -20.20 7.87
C LYS A 255 1.82 -20.24 6.42
N GLY A 256 2.00 -19.09 5.82
CA GLY A 256 2.45 -18.86 4.45
C GLY A 256 2.86 -17.40 4.31
N ASP A 257 2.81 -16.86 3.10
CA ASP A 257 3.10 -15.45 2.90
C ASP A 257 1.96 -14.58 3.45
N ARG A 258 2.30 -13.67 4.35
CA ARG A 258 1.42 -12.63 4.86
C ARG A 258 1.68 -11.34 4.11
N TYR A 259 0.73 -10.92 3.31
CA TYR A 259 0.81 -9.68 2.56
C TYR A 259 0.24 -8.50 3.33
N THR A 260 0.71 -7.30 2.99
CA THR A 260 0.31 -5.98 3.52
C THR A 260 0.39 -4.93 2.41
N VAL A 261 -0.04 -3.71 2.71
CA VAL A 261 -0.16 -2.57 1.78
C VAL A 261 -1.19 -2.88 0.70
N PHE A 262 -2.41 -3.12 1.16
CA PHE A 262 -3.55 -3.39 0.31
C PHE A 262 -4.28 -2.10 -0.06
N SER A 263 -3.86 -1.44 -1.13
CA SER A 263 -4.61 -0.35 -1.77
C SER A 263 -5.69 -0.94 -2.67
N LEU A 264 -6.72 -1.56 -2.06
CA LEU A 264 -7.65 -2.41 -2.80
C LEU A 264 -8.55 -1.62 -3.74
N TRP A 265 -8.89 -0.38 -3.43
CA TRP A 265 -9.66 0.50 -4.31
C TRP A 265 -8.99 0.70 -5.68
N ASP A 266 -7.65 0.72 -5.71
CA ASP A 266 -6.86 0.79 -6.93
C ASP A 266 -6.69 -0.57 -7.60
N THR A 267 -6.34 -1.60 -6.81
CA THR A 267 -5.84 -2.87 -7.34
C THR A 267 -6.94 -3.85 -7.74
N TYR A 268 -8.18 -3.70 -7.21
CA TYR A 268 -9.29 -4.56 -7.59
C TYR A 268 -9.68 -4.43 -9.06
N ARG A 269 -9.35 -3.30 -9.69
CA ARG A 269 -9.78 -2.95 -11.05
C ARG A 269 -9.14 -3.86 -12.11
N ASN A 270 -7.86 -4.20 -11.96
CA ASN A 270 -7.15 -5.05 -12.94
C ASN A 270 -5.93 -5.81 -12.39
N VAL A 271 -5.26 -5.35 -11.32
CA VAL A 271 -4.04 -6.01 -10.82
C VAL A 271 -4.35 -7.42 -10.30
N HIS A 272 -5.38 -7.60 -9.47
CA HIS A 272 -5.75 -8.91 -8.92
C HIS A 272 -6.21 -9.88 -10.01
N GLN A 273 -6.84 -9.40 -11.09
CA GLN A 273 -7.20 -10.20 -12.24
C GLN A 273 -5.96 -10.70 -12.98
N LEU A 274 -4.97 -9.83 -13.18
CA LEU A 274 -3.66 -10.21 -13.75
C LEU A 274 -2.96 -11.24 -12.87
N LEU A 275 -2.93 -11.01 -11.55
CA LEU A 275 -2.31 -11.94 -10.59
C LEU A 275 -3.02 -13.30 -10.59
N THR A 276 -4.34 -13.32 -10.66
CA THR A 276 -5.12 -14.57 -10.75
C THR A 276 -4.74 -15.39 -11.98
N LEU A 277 -4.45 -14.71 -13.09
CA LEU A 277 -4.11 -15.36 -14.35
C LEU A 277 -2.65 -15.84 -14.40
N VAL A 278 -1.71 -15.02 -13.95
CA VAL A 278 -0.26 -15.21 -14.17
C VAL A 278 0.46 -15.65 -12.90
N TYR A 279 0.00 -15.23 -11.73
CA TYR A 279 0.63 -15.49 -10.42
C TYR A 279 -0.38 -16.05 -9.41
N PRO A 280 -1.10 -17.15 -9.73
CA PRO A 280 -2.23 -17.65 -8.94
C PRO A 280 -1.86 -18.00 -7.50
N GLU A 281 -0.63 -18.48 -7.24
CA GLU A 281 -0.16 -18.79 -5.89
C GLU A 281 -0.05 -17.52 -5.04
N ARG A 282 0.49 -16.43 -5.63
CA ARG A 282 0.59 -15.11 -4.97
C ARG A 282 -0.80 -14.54 -4.68
N GLN A 283 -1.71 -14.62 -5.65
CA GLN A 283 -3.10 -14.18 -5.49
C GLN A 283 -3.81 -14.92 -4.36
N LEU A 284 -3.65 -16.24 -4.28
CA LEU A 284 -4.21 -17.05 -3.18
C LEU A 284 -3.65 -16.65 -1.81
N GLN A 285 -2.35 -16.36 -1.70
CA GLN A 285 -1.77 -15.90 -0.44
C GLN A 285 -2.29 -14.52 -0.04
N MET A 286 -2.54 -13.62 -1.00
CA MET A 286 -3.17 -12.33 -0.74
C MET A 286 -4.59 -12.48 -0.20
N VAL A 287 -5.42 -13.34 -0.82
CA VAL A 287 -6.77 -13.61 -0.32
C VAL A 287 -6.72 -14.24 1.08
N ARG A 288 -5.81 -15.18 1.33
CA ARG A 288 -5.61 -15.74 2.68
C ARG A 288 -5.21 -14.67 3.68
N SER A 289 -4.33 -13.73 3.31
CA SER A 289 -3.95 -12.59 4.16
C SER A 289 -5.16 -11.72 4.52
N MET A 290 -6.05 -11.43 3.55
CA MET A 290 -7.30 -10.68 3.82
C MET A 290 -8.22 -11.43 4.79
N LEU A 291 -8.32 -12.76 4.67
CA LEU A 291 -9.12 -13.58 5.59
C LEU A 291 -8.48 -13.70 6.99
N ASP A 292 -7.16 -13.70 7.07
CA ASP A 292 -6.47 -13.64 8.36
C ASP A 292 -6.69 -12.29 9.05
N MET A 293 -6.67 -11.17 8.31
CA MET A 293 -7.06 -9.85 8.83
C MET A 293 -8.49 -9.86 9.37
N TYR A 294 -9.43 -10.50 8.66
CA TYR A 294 -10.79 -10.67 9.16
C TYR A 294 -10.87 -11.48 10.46
N ARG A 295 -10.09 -12.56 10.60
CA ARG A 295 -10.01 -13.35 11.86
C ARG A 295 -9.40 -12.56 13.01
N GLU A 296 -8.46 -11.68 12.73
CA GLU A 296 -7.71 -10.89 13.70
C GLU A 296 -8.51 -9.70 14.24
N HIS A 297 -9.25 -9.01 13.36
CA HIS A 297 -9.90 -7.72 13.64
C HIS A 297 -11.43 -7.75 13.44
N GLY A 298 -11.94 -8.72 12.69
CA GLY A 298 -13.38 -8.86 12.43
C GLY A 298 -13.88 -8.13 11.19
N TRP A 299 -12.97 -7.54 10.37
CA TRP A 299 -13.29 -6.87 9.11
C TRP A 299 -12.29 -7.27 8.03
N LEU A 300 -12.77 -7.32 6.78
CA LEU A 300 -11.89 -7.41 5.62
C LEU A 300 -11.15 -6.08 5.43
N PRO A 301 -9.94 -6.09 4.84
CA PRO A 301 -9.22 -4.84 4.61
C PRO A 301 -9.88 -4.01 3.50
N LYS A 302 -9.76 -2.69 3.61
CA LYS A 302 -10.11 -1.69 2.59
C LYS A 302 -8.84 -1.04 2.04
N TRP A 303 -8.06 -0.42 2.90
CA TRP A 303 -6.75 0.17 2.59
C TRP A 303 -5.76 -0.07 3.75
N GLU A 304 -5.36 -1.31 3.90
CA GLU A 304 -4.52 -1.76 5.01
C GLU A 304 -3.05 -1.41 4.79
N LEU A 305 -2.39 -0.93 5.85
CA LEU A 305 -0.99 -0.51 5.85
C LEU A 305 -0.28 -1.06 7.09
N TYR A 306 0.55 -2.11 6.90
CA TYR A 306 1.38 -2.74 7.94
C TYR A 306 0.64 -3.13 9.22
N GLY A 307 -0.55 -3.73 9.07
CA GLY A 307 -1.40 -4.17 10.18
C GLY A 307 -2.33 -3.08 10.73
N ARG A 308 -2.47 -1.95 10.04
CA ARG A 308 -3.41 -0.89 10.40
C ARG A 308 -4.35 -0.60 9.23
N GLU A 309 -5.64 -0.44 9.52
CA GLU A 309 -6.62 -0.03 8.52
C GLU A 309 -6.68 1.49 8.44
N THR A 310 -6.40 2.05 7.28
CA THR A 310 -6.43 3.50 7.10
C THR A 310 -7.81 4.04 6.78
N LEU A 311 -8.74 3.18 6.34
CA LEU A 311 -10.08 3.51 5.85
C LEU A 311 -10.08 4.52 4.68
N THR A 312 -8.95 4.69 4.05
CA THR A 312 -8.77 5.57 2.91
C THR A 312 -9.53 5.05 1.70
N MET A 313 -9.99 5.97 0.84
CA MET A 313 -10.69 5.70 -0.41
C MET A 313 -12.06 5.04 -0.24
N GLU A 314 -12.64 4.55 -1.35
CA GLU A 314 -14.06 4.28 -1.46
C GLU A 314 -14.39 2.79 -1.45
N GLY A 315 -15.61 2.48 -1.08
CA GLY A 315 -16.21 1.18 -1.31
C GLY A 315 -15.81 0.09 -0.32
N ASP A 316 -16.04 -1.14 -0.76
CA ASP A 316 -15.71 -2.40 -0.09
C ASP A 316 -14.98 -3.31 -1.08
N PRO A 317 -13.76 -2.92 -1.48
CA PRO A 317 -13.07 -3.49 -2.65
C PRO A 317 -12.50 -4.90 -2.41
N SER A 318 -12.44 -5.39 -1.18
CA SER A 318 -12.10 -6.80 -0.89
C SER A 318 -13.08 -7.77 -1.55
N ILE A 319 -14.35 -7.37 -1.67
CA ILE A 319 -15.41 -8.24 -2.22
C ILE A 319 -15.11 -8.61 -3.68
N PRO A 320 -14.97 -7.67 -4.63
CA PRO A 320 -14.69 -8.05 -6.01
C PRO A 320 -13.38 -8.82 -6.17
N VAL A 321 -12.34 -8.54 -5.36
CA VAL A 321 -11.08 -9.29 -5.39
C VAL A 321 -11.26 -10.76 -5.03
N ILE A 322 -11.95 -11.04 -3.90
CA ILE A 322 -12.17 -12.41 -3.41
C ILE A 322 -13.08 -13.17 -4.36
N VAL A 323 -14.17 -12.53 -4.81
CA VAL A 323 -15.15 -13.12 -5.70
C VAL A 323 -14.55 -13.48 -7.05
N ASP A 324 -13.82 -12.55 -7.68
CA ASP A 324 -13.17 -12.78 -8.98
C ASP A 324 -12.16 -13.94 -8.88
N THR A 325 -11.34 -13.94 -7.83
CA THR A 325 -10.38 -15.03 -7.57
C THR A 325 -11.07 -16.38 -7.49
N TRP A 326 -12.19 -16.46 -6.75
CA TRP A 326 -12.95 -17.71 -6.57
C TRP A 326 -13.66 -18.14 -7.85
N LEU A 327 -14.32 -17.23 -8.56
CA LEU A 327 -15.04 -17.52 -9.82
C LEU A 327 -14.10 -18.01 -10.93
N LYS A 328 -12.88 -17.52 -10.97
CA LYS A 328 -11.82 -17.98 -11.88
C LYS A 328 -11.21 -19.34 -11.51
N GLY A 329 -11.73 -20.01 -10.47
CA GLY A 329 -11.38 -21.37 -10.12
C GLY A 329 -10.30 -21.54 -9.05
N LEU A 330 -9.77 -20.48 -8.49
CA LEU A 330 -8.83 -20.54 -7.38
C LEU A 330 -9.57 -20.81 -6.06
N ARG A 331 -9.51 -22.06 -5.58
CA ARG A 331 -10.29 -22.57 -4.44
C ARG A 331 -9.48 -22.73 -3.16
N GLY A 332 -8.24 -22.27 -3.12
CA GLY A 332 -7.30 -22.57 -2.04
C GLY A 332 -7.49 -21.77 -0.74
N PHE A 333 -8.71 -21.31 -0.40
CA PHE A 333 -9.03 -20.57 0.82
C PHE A 333 -10.39 -20.98 1.39
N ASP A 334 -10.69 -20.55 2.62
CA ASP A 334 -11.94 -20.82 3.31
C ASP A 334 -13.07 -19.96 2.70
N VAL A 335 -13.83 -20.56 1.80
CA VAL A 335 -14.87 -19.87 1.04
C VAL A 335 -16.08 -19.50 1.91
N GLU A 336 -16.41 -20.31 2.92
CA GLU A 336 -17.53 -20.01 3.81
C GLU A 336 -17.21 -18.80 4.69
N LEU A 337 -16.02 -18.77 5.27
CA LEU A 337 -15.54 -17.61 6.01
C LEU A 337 -15.48 -16.35 5.12
N ALA A 338 -14.96 -16.48 3.90
CA ALA A 338 -14.89 -15.37 2.96
C ALA A 338 -16.28 -14.81 2.65
N TYR A 339 -17.25 -15.69 2.38
CA TYR A 339 -18.63 -15.28 2.11
C TYR A 339 -19.26 -14.56 3.30
N GLU A 340 -19.12 -15.11 4.52
CA GLU A 340 -19.65 -14.47 5.73
C GLU A 340 -19.00 -13.11 6.01
N ALA A 341 -17.69 -12.98 5.81
CA ALA A 341 -16.96 -11.73 5.97
C ALA A 341 -17.46 -10.65 5.00
N MET A 342 -17.59 -10.98 3.72
CA MET A 342 -18.11 -10.09 2.68
C MET A 342 -19.58 -9.71 2.95
N ARG A 343 -20.41 -10.70 3.28
CA ARG A 343 -21.81 -10.48 3.60
C ARG A 343 -21.99 -9.54 4.80
N LYS A 344 -21.15 -9.69 5.83
CA LYS A 344 -21.15 -8.82 7.01
C LYS A 344 -21.02 -7.34 6.61
N GLY A 345 -20.03 -6.97 5.80
CA GLY A 345 -19.87 -5.61 5.29
C GLY A 345 -21.08 -5.12 4.48
N ALA A 346 -21.68 -6.01 3.69
CA ALA A 346 -22.80 -5.67 2.82
C ALA A 346 -24.16 -5.49 3.55
N VAL A 347 -24.35 -6.03 4.76
CA VAL A 347 -25.69 -6.04 5.42
C VAL A 347 -25.76 -5.32 6.75
N LEU A 348 -24.65 -5.08 7.45
CA LEU A 348 -24.70 -4.39 8.73
C LEU A 348 -25.07 -2.90 8.56
N PRO A 349 -25.85 -2.32 9.51
CA PRO A 349 -26.12 -0.88 9.55
C PRO A 349 -24.85 -0.05 9.59
N GLY A 350 -24.90 1.19 9.08
CA GLY A 350 -23.74 2.06 8.98
C GLY A 350 -23.06 2.38 10.32
N ALA A 351 -23.83 2.55 11.40
CA ALA A 351 -23.30 2.79 12.74
C ALA A 351 -22.43 1.64 13.28
N GLU A 352 -22.63 0.41 12.81
CA GLU A 352 -21.88 -0.79 13.20
C GLU A 352 -20.91 -1.26 12.11
N ASN A 353 -20.83 -0.54 11.01
CA ASN A 353 -20.14 -0.96 9.79
C ASN A 353 -18.91 -0.12 9.51
N LEU A 354 -17.74 -0.69 9.75
CA LEU A 354 -16.46 0.00 9.54
C LEU A 354 -16.21 0.31 8.05
N LEU A 355 -16.65 -0.57 7.14
CA LEU A 355 -16.34 -0.47 5.72
C LEU A 355 -17.36 0.36 4.92
N ARG A 356 -18.62 0.37 5.38
CA ARG A 356 -19.73 1.05 4.72
C ARG A 356 -20.48 1.95 5.72
N PRO A 357 -19.90 3.10 6.12
CA PRO A 357 -20.51 3.99 7.12
C PRO A 357 -21.88 4.54 6.66
N ASP A 358 -22.09 4.64 5.35
CA ASP A 358 -23.33 5.14 4.73
C ASP A 358 -24.40 4.04 4.50
N ASN A 359 -24.21 2.86 5.08
CA ASN A 359 -25.02 1.70 4.75
C ASN A 359 -26.50 1.85 5.19
N ASP A 360 -26.80 2.69 6.19
CA ASP A 360 -28.20 2.97 6.58
C ASP A 360 -28.98 3.65 5.46
N ASP A 361 -28.41 4.69 4.83
CA ASP A 361 -29.01 5.34 3.67
C ASP A 361 -29.02 4.40 2.45
N TYR A 362 -27.91 3.72 2.19
CA TYR A 362 -27.79 2.78 1.07
C TYR A 362 -28.84 1.65 1.14
N LEU A 363 -29.09 1.09 2.32
CA LEU A 363 -30.07 0.01 2.53
C LEU A 363 -31.52 0.50 2.47
N SER A 364 -31.79 1.70 2.97
CA SER A 364 -33.15 2.23 3.07
C SER A 364 -33.62 2.96 1.81
N LEU A 365 -32.74 3.74 1.18
CA LEU A 365 -33.05 4.57 0.02
C LEU A 365 -32.66 3.92 -1.30
N GLY A 366 -31.70 2.96 -1.27
CA GLY A 366 -31.08 2.38 -2.46
C GLY A 366 -29.95 3.24 -3.05
N TYR A 367 -29.60 4.36 -2.42
CA TYR A 367 -28.51 5.26 -2.77
C TYR A 367 -27.97 5.97 -1.54
N VAL A 368 -26.79 6.59 -1.64
CA VAL A 368 -26.20 7.45 -0.61
C VAL A 368 -26.45 8.91 -1.01
N PRO A 369 -27.22 9.68 -0.21
CA PRO A 369 -27.51 11.08 -0.53
C PRO A 369 -26.31 11.99 -0.24
N LEU A 370 -26.14 13.02 -1.04
CA LEU A 370 -25.20 14.09 -0.79
C LEU A 370 -25.68 14.95 0.40
N ARG A 371 -24.91 15.02 1.47
CA ARG A 371 -25.25 15.78 2.69
C ARG A 371 -24.39 17.01 2.88
N GLU A 372 -23.09 16.89 2.59
CA GLU A 372 -22.10 17.95 2.79
C GLU A 372 -21.32 18.23 1.50
N GLN A 373 -20.66 19.39 1.45
CA GLN A 373 -19.95 19.84 0.26
C GLN A 373 -18.81 18.88 -0.18
N TYR A 374 -18.14 18.23 0.78
CA TYR A 374 -17.00 17.32 0.52
C TYR A 374 -17.38 15.84 0.66
N ASP A 375 -18.67 15.57 0.59
CA ASP A 375 -19.21 14.23 0.64
C ASP A 375 -18.95 13.50 -0.70
N ASN A 376 -18.47 12.26 -0.63
CA ASN A 376 -18.15 11.39 -1.76
C ASN A 376 -19.30 10.42 -2.09
N SER A 377 -20.52 10.81 -1.84
CA SER A 377 -21.73 9.97 -1.84
C SER A 377 -21.91 9.11 -3.10
N VAL A 378 -21.66 9.67 -4.28
CA VAL A 378 -21.76 8.93 -5.56
C VAL A 378 -20.65 7.89 -5.65
N SER A 379 -19.42 8.28 -5.34
CA SER A 379 -18.27 7.36 -5.37
C SER A 379 -18.46 6.17 -4.43
N HIS A 380 -18.87 6.42 -3.18
CA HIS A 380 -19.20 5.37 -2.21
C HIS A 380 -20.26 4.40 -2.75
N ALA A 381 -21.39 4.95 -3.19
CA ALA A 381 -22.50 4.13 -3.64
C ALA A 381 -22.16 3.29 -4.89
N LEU A 382 -21.48 3.87 -5.86
CA LEU A 382 -21.10 3.14 -7.08
C LEU A 382 -20.17 1.97 -6.78
N GLU A 383 -19.21 2.13 -5.88
CA GLU A 383 -18.35 1.05 -5.43
C GLU A 383 -19.13 -0.02 -4.64
N TYR A 384 -20.15 0.36 -3.83
CA TYR A 384 -21.02 -0.60 -3.16
C TYR A 384 -21.86 -1.43 -4.15
N TYR A 385 -22.34 -0.82 -5.25
CA TYR A 385 -23.08 -1.57 -6.28
C TYR A 385 -22.19 -2.58 -6.99
N ILE A 386 -20.93 -2.25 -7.27
CA ILE A 386 -19.95 -3.17 -7.85
C ILE A 386 -19.71 -4.35 -6.90
N ALA A 387 -19.50 -4.06 -5.61
CA ALA A 387 -19.30 -5.09 -4.59
C ALA A 387 -20.52 -5.99 -4.42
N ASP A 388 -21.74 -5.42 -4.39
CA ASP A 388 -22.99 -6.18 -4.29
C ASP A 388 -23.24 -7.03 -5.54
N ASN A 389 -22.93 -6.55 -6.74
CA ASN A 389 -23.00 -7.38 -7.96
C ASN A 389 -22.05 -8.57 -7.88
N ALA A 390 -20.80 -8.35 -7.48
CA ALA A 390 -19.84 -9.42 -7.30
C ALA A 390 -20.34 -10.45 -6.27
N LEU A 391 -20.82 -10.00 -5.12
CA LEU A 391 -21.35 -10.86 -4.06
C LEU A 391 -22.57 -11.67 -4.51
N SER A 392 -23.45 -11.07 -5.31
CA SER A 392 -24.59 -11.75 -5.95
C SER A 392 -24.13 -12.93 -6.82
N ARG A 393 -23.14 -12.71 -7.67
CA ARG A 393 -22.58 -13.76 -8.54
C ARG A 393 -21.94 -14.90 -7.75
N MET A 394 -21.24 -14.59 -6.67
CA MET A 394 -20.68 -15.62 -5.79
C MET A 394 -21.78 -16.40 -5.09
N ALA A 395 -22.81 -15.73 -4.56
CA ALA A 395 -23.94 -16.37 -3.92
C ALA A 395 -24.68 -17.31 -4.88
N GLU A 396 -24.91 -16.91 -6.14
CA GLU A 396 -25.51 -17.77 -7.16
C GLU A 396 -24.68 -19.05 -7.41
N ALA A 397 -23.35 -18.90 -7.51
CA ALA A 397 -22.47 -20.04 -7.72
C ALA A 397 -22.42 -20.97 -6.49
N LEU A 398 -22.38 -20.41 -5.28
CA LEU A 398 -22.45 -21.18 -4.03
C LEU A 398 -23.79 -21.89 -3.85
N ALA A 399 -24.88 -21.27 -4.32
CA ALA A 399 -26.22 -21.93 -4.30
C ALA A 399 -26.22 -23.19 -5.18
N LYS A 400 -25.66 -23.12 -6.39
CA LYS A 400 -25.50 -24.28 -7.30
C LYS A 400 -24.63 -25.37 -6.66
N ASP A 401 -23.50 -24.99 -6.06
CA ASP A 401 -22.63 -25.95 -5.36
C ASP A 401 -23.35 -26.63 -4.18
N ALA A 402 -24.11 -25.87 -3.42
CA ALA A 402 -24.89 -26.39 -2.29
C ALA A 402 -26.04 -27.33 -2.74
N GLU A 403 -26.68 -27.04 -3.86
CA GLU A 403 -27.71 -27.94 -4.46
C GLU A 403 -27.10 -29.28 -4.87
N VAL A 404 -25.95 -29.25 -5.56
CA VAL A 404 -25.23 -30.48 -5.96
C VAL A 404 -24.86 -31.32 -4.73
N LYS A 405 -24.52 -30.68 -3.61
CA LYS A 405 -24.20 -31.34 -2.33
C LYS A 405 -25.42 -31.71 -1.50
N GLY A 406 -26.63 -31.45 -1.97
CA GLY A 406 -27.87 -31.72 -1.24
C GLY A 406 -28.12 -30.82 -0.01
N GLN A 407 -27.43 -29.73 0.14
CA GLN A 407 -27.49 -28.77 1.26
C GLN A 407 -28.61 -27.74 1.04
N LYS A 408 -29.85 -28.18 1.10
CA LYS A 408 -31.06 -27.41 0.71
C LYS A 408 -31.18 -26.05 1.42
N GLU A 409 -30.95 -25.98 2.72
CA GLU A 409 -31.05 -24.72 3.50
C GLU A 409 -29.99 -23.73 3.08
N LYS A 410 -28.71 -24.18 2.91
CA LYS A 410 -27.65 -23.32 2.40
C LYS A 410 -27.97 -22.82 0.98
N ALA A 411 -28.43 -23.71 0.12
CA ALA A 411 -28.79 -23.34 -1.25
C ALA A 411 -29.90 -22.27 -1.28
N ARG A 412 -30.95 -22.43 -0.41
CA ARG A 412 -32.00 -21.43 -0.29
C ARG A 412 -31.47 -20.08 0.15
N ARG A 413 -30.68 -20.05 1.22
CA ARG A 413 -30.08 -18.81 1.73
C ARG A 413 -29.24 -18.11 0.66
N TYR A 414 -28.36 -18.84 -0.03
CA TYR A 414 -27.53 -18.26 -1.10
C TYR A 414 -28.37 -17.73 -2.27
N LYS A 415 -29.49 -18.37 -2.64
CA LYS A 415 -30.41 -17.87 -3.66
C LYS A 415 -31.08 -16.55 -3.24
N GLU A 416 -31.50 -16.47 -1.97
CA GLU A 416 -32.09 -15.26 -1.40
C GLU A 416 -31.07 -14.12 -1.41
N ASP A 417 -29.86 -14.38 -0.95
CA ASP A 417 -28.76 -13.40 -0.98
C ASP A 417 -28.40 -12.98 -2.41
N ALA A 418 -28.29 -13.93 -3.36
CA ALA A 418 -28.01 -13.63 -4.77
C ALA A 418 -29.02 -12.63 -5.35
N ARG A 419 -30.31 -12.88 -5.08
CA ARG A 419 -31.39 -11.97 -5.53
C ARG A 419 -31.34 -10.62 -4.84
N LEU A 420 -31.09 -10.61 -3.53
CA LEU A 420 -30.99 -9.38 -2.74
C LEU A 420 -29.89 -8.48 -3.28
N PHE A 421 -28.66 -9.00 -3.39
CA PHE A 421 -27.50 -8.24 -3.81
C PHE A 421 -27.57 -7.83 -5.29
N TYR A 422 -28.13 -8.68 -6.16
CA TYR A 422 -28.38 -8.30 -7.54
C TYR A 422 -29.33 -7.09 -7.65
N ASN A 423 -30.45 -7.15 -6.94
CA ASN A 423 -31.42 -6.04 -6.96
C ASN A 423 -30.79 -4.75 -6.43
N ARG A 424 -29.98 -4.82 -5.37
CA ARG A 424 -29.30 -3.65 -4.82
C ARG A 424 -28.27 -3.09 -5.79
N SER A 425 -27.53 -3.95 -6.48
CA SER A 425 -26.52 -3.50 -7.45
C SER A 425 -27.09 -2.66 -8.59
N LEU A 426 -28.38 -2.74 -8.86
CA LEU A 426 -29.07 -1.91 -9.87
C LEU A 426 -29.38 -0.49 -9.37
N GLY A 427 -29.10 -0.17 -8.12
CA GLY A 427 -29.37 1.14 -7.51
C GLY A 427 -28.60 2.30 -8.14
N TYR A 428 -27.51 2.06 -8.88
CA TYR A 428 -26.79 3.08 -9.64
C TYR A 428 -27.70 3.90 -10.57
N LYS A 429 -28.86 3.30 -11.00
CA LYS A 429 -29.84 3.94 -11.86
C LYS A 429 -30.47 5.19 -11.22
N HIS A 430 -30.47 5.29 -9.88
CA HIS A 430 -30.91 6.48 -9.17
C HIS A 430 -30.08 7.71 -9.52
N TYR A 431 -28.77 7.54 -9.68
CA TYR A 431 -27.86 8.64 -9.99
C TYR A 431 -27.84 9.06 -11.45
N TYR A 432 -28.39 8.25 -12.37
CA TYR A 432 -28.30 8.55 -13.79
C TYR A 432 -29.21 9.71 -14.19
N SER A 433 -28.59 10.82 -14.58
CA SER A 433 -29.27 12.01 -15.10
C SER A 433 -29.39 11.95 -16.62
N LYS A 434 -30.60 11.79 -17.13
CA LYS A 434 -30.87 11.83 -18.58
C LYS A 434 -30.51 13.19 -19.22
N GLU A 435 -30.59 14.27 -18.46
CA GLU A 435 -30.24 15.63 -18.90
C GLU A 435 -28.75 15.75 -19.26
N TYR A 436 -27.87 15.11 -18.44
CA TYR A 436 -26.41 15.20 -18.62
C TYR A 436 -25.80 13.95 -19.26
N GLY A 437 -26.55 12.84 -19.33
CA GLY A 437 -26.03 11.55 -19.79
C GLY A 437 -24.97 10.95 -18.87
N THR A 438 -24.92 11.36 -17.59
CA THR A 438 -23.94 10.96 -16.59
C THR A 438 -24.58 10.79 -15.23
N PHE A 439 -23.80 10.25 -14.25
CA PHE A 439 -24.23 10.26 -12.87
C PHE A 439 -24.20 11.66 -12.26
N ARG A 440 -25.14 11.91 -11.37
CA ARG A 440 -25.31 13.20 -10.69
C ARG A 440 -25.66 12.95 -9.23
N PRO A 441 -25.06 13.68 -8.27
CA PRO A 441 -25.38 13.53 -6.85
C PRO A 441 -26.86 13.81 -6.57
N ILE A 442 -27.41 13.08 -5.59
CA ILE A 442 -28.80 13.18 -5.15
C ILE A 442 -28.83 13.73 -3.72
N LEU A 443 -29.66 14.71 -3.48
CA LEU A 443 -29.89 15.29 -2.15
C LEU A 443 -30.77 14.39 -1.26
N PRO A 444 -30.82 14.59 0.07
CA PRO A 444 -31.69 13.80 0.95
C PRO A 444 -33.18 13.86 0.62
N ASN A 445 -33.63 14.92 -0.06
CA ASN A 445 -35.03 15.06 -0.53
C ASN A 445 -35.32 14.31 -1.85
N GLY A 446 -34.33 13.62 -2.41
CA GLY A 446 -34.46 12.86 -3.67
C GLY A 446 -34.24 13.68 -4.94
N GLU A 447 -33.93 14.97 -4.83
CA GLU A 447 -33.65 15.83 -5.97
C GLU A 447 -32.19 15.77 -6.37
N PHE A 448 -31.88 15.96 -7.65
CA PHE A 448 -30.51 16.07 -8.10
C PHE A 448 -29.86 17.38 -7.61
N TYR A 449 -28.61 17.27 -7.15
CA TYR A 449 -27.81 18.43 -6.77
C TYR A 449 -27.65 19.43 -7.95
N ALA A 450 -27.79 20.72 -7.66
CA ALA A 450 -27.62 21.82 -8.60
C ALA A 450 -26.96 23.04 -7.93
N PRO A 451 -26.12 23.81 -8.66
CA PRO A 451 -25.71 23.63 -10.06
C PRO A 451 -24.75 22.45 -10.26
N PHE A 452 -24.72 21.87 -11.46
CA PHE A 452 -23.91 20.70 -11.77
C PHE A 452 -23.17 20.85 -13.11
N ASP A 453 -21.88 20.55 -13.13
CA ASP A 453 -21.05 20.41 -14.34
C ASP A 453 -20.37 19.02 -14.32
N PRO A 454 -20.70 18.09 -15.21
CA PRO A 454 -20.20 16.73 -15.17
C PRO A 454 -18.66 16.60 -15.36
N ARG A 455 -17.98 17.66 -15.75
CA ARG A 455 -16.53 17.71 -15.93
C ARG A 455 -15.79 18.06 -14.62
N LYS A 456 -16.51 18.65 -13.66
CA LYS A 456 -15.97 19.00 -12.35
C LYS A 456 -16.23 17.88 -11.37
N GLY A 457 -15.27 17.65 -10.50
CA GLY A 457 -15.32 16.63 -9.48
C GLY A 457 -14.16 16.86 -8.54
N GLU A 458 -13.86 15.99 -7.65
CA GLU A 458 -12.99 16.15 -6.51
C GLU A 458 -13.51 17.06 -5.40
N ASN A 459 -13.01 16.81 -4.21
CA ASN A 459 -13.41 17.51 -2.98
C ASN A 459 -13.11 19.01 -2.98
N PHE A 460 -12.27 19.50 -3.87
CA PHE A 460 -11.83 20.89 -3.96
C PHE A 460 -12.53 21.68 -5.07
N GLU A 461 -13.38 21.05 -5.84
CA GLU A 461 -14.13 21.64 -6.93
C GLU A 461 -15.61 21.79 -6.55
N PRO A 462 -16.38 22.69 -7.20
CA PRO A 462 -17.77 22.95 -6.82
C PRO A 462 -18.79 21.86 -7.26
N ASN A 463 -18.36 20.64 -7.52
CA ASN A 463 -19.23 19.47 -7.73
C ASN A 463 -18.86 18.37 -6.74
N PRO A 464 -19.47 18.35 -5.55
CA PRO A 464 -19.26 17.29 -4.57
C PRO A 464 -19.85 15.95 -5.03
N GLY A 465 -19.54 14.89 -4.29
CA GLY A 465 -20.07 13.55 -4.52
C GLY A 465 -19.12 12.62 -5.27
N PHE A 466 -17.99 13.13 -5.80
CA PHE A 466 -16.99 12.36 -6.52
C PHE A 466 -15.61 12.48 -5.89
N HIS A 467 -14.92 11.36 -5.74
CA HIS A 467 -13.56 11.29 -5.22
C HIS A 467 -12.57 11.03 -6.36
N GLU A 468 -11.48 11.83 -6.40
CA GLU A 468 -10.39 11.72 -7.39
C GLU A 468 -10.87 11.59 -8.84
N GLY A 469 -11.97 12.23 -9.16
CA GLY A 469 -12.55 12.16 -10.50
C GLY A 469 -13.79 13.01 -10.66
N CYS A 470 -14.46 12.84 -11.79
CA CYS A 470 -15.69 13.54 -12.13
C CYS A 470 -16.78 12.56 -12.59
N ALA A 471 -17.98 13.09 -12.88
CA ALA A 471 -19.10 12.26 -13.31
C ALA A 471 -18.78 11.38 -14.54
N TRP A 472 -17.97 11.87 -15.47
CA TRP A 472 -17.57 11.10 -16.65
C TRP A 472 -16.71 9.88 -16.30
N ASN A 473 -15.76 10.05 -15.38
CA ASN A 473 -14.90 8.95 -14.94
C ASN A 473 -15.74 7.84 -14.32
N TYR A 474 -16.64 8.19 -13.41
CA TYR A 474 -17.49 7.22 -12.71
C TYR A 474 -18.58 6.60 -13.58
N THR A 475 -19.10 7.33 -14.56
CA THR A 475 -20.01 6.77 -15.56
C THR A 475 -19.31 5.73 -16.42
N CYS A 476 -18.06 5.99 -16.84
CA CYS A 476 -17.23 5.03 -17.56
C CYS A 476 -16.90 3.77 -16.72
N LEU A 477 -16.60 3.95 -15.43
CA LEU A 477 -16.32 2.86 -14.51
C LEU A 477 -17.45 1.85 -14.46
N LEU A 478 -18.69 2.30 -14.28
CA LEU A 478 -19.82 1.41 -14.18
C LEU A 478 -20.19 0.79 -15.54
N TYR A 479 -20.13 1.55 -16.62
CA TYR A 479 -20.36 1.03 -17.96
C TYR A 479 -19.45 -0.13 -18.32
N THR A 480 -18.18 -0.05 -17.97
CA THR A 480 -17.22 -1.15 -18.20
C THR A 480 -17.46 -2.36 -17.30
N SER A 481 -17.97 -2.15 -16.10
CA SER A 481 -18.36 -3.23 -15.18
C SER A 481 -19.62 -3.95 -15.60
N ASP A 482 -20.54 -3.23 -16.25
CA ASP A 482 -21.85 -3.72 -16.70
C ASP A 482 -21.79 -4.29 -18.14
N ALA A 483 -20.92 -3.80 -19.00
CA ALA A 483 -20.68 -4.34 -20.35
C ALA A 483 -20.19 -5.80 -20.37
N ALA A 484 -19.81 -6.35 -19.22
CA ALA A 484 -19.56 -7.78 -19.06
C ALA A 484 -20.86 -8.60 -18.94
N ASP A 485 -22.01 -7.97 -18.79
CA ASP A 485 -23.32 -8.60 -18.78
C ASP A 485 -24.10 -8.17 -20.03
N ASP A 486 -23.99 -8.92 -21.13
CA ASP A 486 -24.65 -8.71 -22.45
C ASP A 486 -26.20 -8.61 -22.39
N ARG A 487 -26.79 -8.29 -21.25
CA ARG A 487 -28.22 -8.24 -21.03
C ARG A 487 -28.81 -6.85 -20.89
N ILE A 488 -28.03 -5.80 -20.99
CA ILE A 488 -28.54 -4.43 -20.96
C ILE A 488 -28.52 -3.87 -22.38
N SER A 489 -29.61 -4.14 -23.11
CA SER A 489 -30.00 -3.29 -24.22
C SER A 489 -30.35 -1.91 -23.65
N VAL A 490 -29.63 -0.90 -24.09
CA VAL A 490 -29.98 0.50 -23.84
C VAL A 490 -31.17 0.81 -24.78
N ASP A 491 -32.37 0.64 -24.27
CA ASP A 491 -33.59 1.21 -24.86
C ASP A 491 -33.85 2.63 -24.28
#